data_310df1f49b00d6ed50e670084ff61a2f
#
_entry.id   310df1f49b00d6ed50e670084ff61a2f
#
_cell.length_a   1.000
_cell.length_b   1.000
_cell.length_c   1.000
_cell.angle_alpha   90.00
_cell.angle_beta   90.00
_cell.angle_gamma   90.00
#
_symmetry.space_group_name_H-M   'P 1'
#
loop_
_entity.id
_entity.type
_entity.pdbx_description
1 polymer ?
#
loop_
_entity_poly.entity_id
_entity_poly.type
_entity_poly.pdbx_seq_one_letter_code
_entity_poly.pdbx_strand_id
1 'polypeptide(L)'
;MTKNKYSYVYLLIGFVFLFFFNGRWIIPIAAFIAPLFLIRFLRYQKPFVGFLFIVLAGWISNIFIWKGMMPMSGFFYYFIMFMMSLFTALTFLIDRVYAQKFKGIISTFVFPSTYVLMEFIVVSTNPSGSYGTLAHTQTSLPLLQIISVTGIWGVVFIITWTSSIINWLWDCSFQKSKINLALVIYGIPLLSIILFGQIRLLTDIEYETVRVASINISKDALHNRFNANIDSLVEKANNSFLTHCEISAASGAKIVFGIETVISLHKDKENEFIEKAKTIAQNEGIYMGLPMEVIPEDFPEIRPENKIIWISPKGQVLYTYHKAKPTPGEGNYGDGIIKYFDSPYGRISSAICFDMDFPALISQVNKMNIDIMLVPGNDWQEIAPYHTYVASARAIEQGFNMVRAASRGLSASFNYKGQLLSSMNYYKTEDLILYSDLPTKGLKTIYSVLGDYFAWLCIVFLMIISAIFIKQKF
;
A
#
# COMPACT_ATOMS: atom_id res chain seq x y z
N MET A 1 3.42 -4.51 42.76
CA MET A 1 2.95 -3.57 41.69
C MET A 1 2.37 -2.34 42.35
N THR A 2 3.07 -1.23 42.30
CA THR A 2 2.52 0.07 42.77
C THR A 2 1.41 0.47 41.79
N LYS A 3 0.17 0.55 42.30
CA LYS A 3 -0.97 1.12 41.55
C LYS A 3 -0.64 2.58 41.24
N ASN A 4 -0.29 2.89 40.00
CA ASN A 4 -0.15 4.25 39.58
C ASN A 4 -1.56 4.80 39.31
N LYS A 5 -2.01 5.78 40.13
CA LYS A 5 -3.34 6.41 39.98
C LYS A 5 -3.54 7.09 38.63
N TYR A 6 -2.45 7.40 37.90
CA TYR A 6 -2.47 8.03 36.60
C TYR A 6 -2.46 7.02 35.43
N SER A 7 -2.49 5.71 35.69
CA SER A 7 -2.41 4.71 34.61
C SER A 7 -3.53 4.87 33.57
N TYR A 8 -4.75 5.20 34.01
CA TYR A 8 -5.87 5.41 33.08
C TYR A 8 -5.75 6.71 32.26
N VAL A 9 -4.94 7.69 32.72
CA VAL A 9 -4.61 8.86 31.89
C VAL A 9 -3.78 8.44 30.70
N TYR A 10 -2.85 7.49 30.86
CA TYR A 10 -2.09 6.95 29.75
C TYR A 10 -2.98 6.18 28.75
N LEU A 11 -3.96 5.41 29.25
CA LEU A 11 -4.96 4.78 28.39
C LEU A 11 -5.74 5.83 27.59
N LEU A 12 -6.22 6.88 28.25
CA LEU A 12 -6.98 7.94 27.61
C LEU A 12 -6.18 8.66 26.52
N ILE A 13 -4.91 9.00 26.80
CA ILE A 13 -4.03 9.62 25.80
C ILE A 13 -3.82 8.66 24.63
N GLY A 14 -3.44 7.39 24.90
CA GLY A 14 -3.28 6.39 23.87
C GLY A 14 -4.54 6.19 23.02
N PHE A 15 -5.71 6.13 23.66
CA PHE A 15 -7.00 6.00 22.99
C PHE A 15 -7.33 7.17 22.07
N VAL A 16 -7.09 8.41 22.50
CA VAL A 16 -7.30 9.60 21.65
C VAL A 16 -6.40 9.52 20.41
N PHE A 17 -5.13 9.15 20.59
CA PHE A 17 -4.21 9.03 19.43
C PHE A 17 -4.51 7.84 18.54
N LEU A 18 -5.24 6.81 18.98
CA LEU A 18 -5.69 5.72 18.12
C LEU A 18 -6.63 6.20 17.00
N PHE A 19 -7.37 7.30 17.18
CA PHE A 19 -8.21 7.86 16.12
C PHE A 19 -7.40 8.47 14.96
N PHE A 20 -6.14 8.79 15.19
CA PHE A 20 -5.23 9.41 14.23
C PHE A 20 -4.07 8.48 13.85
N PHE A 21 -4.09 7.27 14.39
CA PHE A 21 -3.02 6.30 14.28
C PHE A 21 -2.95 5.65 12.88
N ASN A 22 -4.10 5.43 12.25
CA ASN A 22 -4.25 4.79 10.94
C ASN A 22 -5.61 5.13 10.33
N GLY A 23 -5.91 4.62 9.13
CA GLY A 23 -7.22 4.76 8.49
C GLY A 23 -7.49 6.18 7.96
N ARG A 24 -8.69 6.69 8.19
CA ARG A 24 -9.21 7.90 7.53
C ARG A 24 -8.54 9.20 7.96
N TRP A 25 -8.07 9.30 9.21
CA TRP A 25 -7.58 10.56 9.80
C TRP A 25 -6.12 10.47 10.21
N ILE A 26 -5.28 9.90 9.39
CA ILE A 26 -3.86 9.68 9.69
C ILE A 26 -3.14 11.00 10.01
N ILE A 27 -2.52 11.02 11.19
CA ILE A 27 -1.49 11.99 11.57
C ILE A 27 -0.21 11.18 11.85
N PRO A 28 0.85 11.28 11.04
CA PRO A 28 2.00 10.39 11.11
C PRO A 28 2.61 10.24 12.51
N ILE A 29 2.65 11.31 13.31
CA ILE A 29 3.19 11.28 14.68
C ILE A 29 2.32 10.46 15.63
N ALA A 30 1.01 10.31 15.37
CA ALA A 30 0.13 9.51 16.20
C ALA A 30 0.54 8.03 16.24
N ALA A 31 1.12 7.53 15.15
CA ALA A 31 1.66 6.18 15.07
C ALA A 31 2.78 5.91 16.07
N PHE A 32 3.52 6.92 16.50
CA PHE A 32 4.55 6.84 17.53
C PHE A 32 3.97 7.04 18.94
N ILE A 33 2.98 7.92 19.09
CA ILE A 33 2.44 8.33 20.39
C ILE A 33 1.46 7.30 20.95
N ALA A 34 0.54 6.77 20.14
CA ALA A 34 -0.48 5.83 20.62
C ALA A 34 0.15 4.59 21.29
N PRO A 35 1.09 3.87 20.65
CA PRO A 35 1.72 2.70 21.26
C PRO A 35 2.53 3.06 22.51
N LEU A 36 3.19 4.22 22.52
CA LEU A 36 3.96 4.71 23.69
C LEU A 36 3.12 4.70 24.96
N PHE A 37 1.94 5.32 24.91
CA PHE A 37 1.08 5.44 26.08
C PHE A 37 0.31 4.16 26.40
N LEU A 38 -0.06 3.36 25.40
CA LEU A 38 -0.71 2.06 25.61
C LEU A 38 0.25 1.05 26.27
N ILE A 39 1.53 1.00 25.85
CA ILE A 39 2.56 0.21 26.54
C ILE A 39 2.67 0.67 27.98
N ARG A 40 2.75 2.00 28.22
CA ARG A 40 2.87 2.56 29.56
C ARG A 40 1.69 2.21 30.44
N PHE A 41 0.47 2.32 29.95
CA PHE A 41 -0.73 1.88 30.64
C PHE A 41 -0.63 0.40 31.05
N LEU A 42 -0.31 -0.48 30.10
CA LEU A 42 -0.30 -1.93 30.34
C LEU A 42 0.75 -2.35 31.39
N ARG A 43 1.87 -1.61 31.48
CA ARG A 43 2.91 -1.87 32.49
C ARG A 43 2.43 -1.67 33.93
N TYR A 44 1.39 -0.86 34.14
CA TYR A 44 0.80 -0.64 35.47
C TYR A 44 -0.44 -1.50 35.75
N GLN A 45 -0.89 -2.30 34.78
CA GLN A 45 -2.09 -3.13 34.90
C GLN A 45 -1.73 -4.61 35.09
N LYS A 46 -2.71 -5.38 35.59
CA LYS A 46 -2.66 -6.84 35.45
C LYS A 46 -2.70 -7.15 33.94
N PRO A 47 -1.84 -8.07 33.42
CA PRO A 47 -1.69 -8.27 31.98
C PRO A 47 -3.00 -8.46 31.24
N PHE A 48 -3.85 -9.37 31.72
CA PHE A 48 -5.13 -9.66 31.06
C PHE A 48 -6.13 -8.50 31.12
N VAL A 49 -6.22 -7.82 32.26
CA VAL A 49 -7.13 -6.67 32.42
C VAL A 49 -6.70 -5.52 31.49
N GLY A 50 -5.40 -5.18 31.50
CA GLY A 50 -4.89 -4.15 30.61
C GLY A 50 -5.04 -4.50 29.15
N PHE A 51 -4.83 -5.78 28.77
CA PHE A 51 -5.09 -6.27 27.42
C PHE A 51 -6.55 -6.05 26.98
N LEU A 52 -7.54 -6.39 27.82
CA LEU A 52 -8.94 -6.16 27.49
C LEU A 52 -9.26 -4.67 27.26
N PHE A 53 -8.68 -3.76 28.06
CA PHE A 53 -8.85 -2.32 27.83
C PHE A 53 -8.23 -1.87 26.50
N ILE A 54 -7.07 -2.40 26.11
CA ILE A 54 -6.45 -2.08 24.81
C ILE A 54 -7.29 -2.63 23.66
N VAL A 55 -7.82 -3.86 23.77
CA VAL A 55 -8.74 -4.42 22.78
C VAL A 55 -9.97 -3.54 22.63
N LEU A 56 -10.60 -3.13 23.73
CA LEU A 56 -11.77 -2.26 23.70
C LEU A 56 -11.47 -0.90 23.06
N ALA A 57 -10.37 -0.25 23.48
CA ALA A 57 -9.94 1.02 22.92
C ALA A 57 -9.66 0.93 21.41
N GLY A 58 -8.91 -0.10 20.99
CA GLY A 58 -8.64 -0.36 19.58
C GLY A 58 -9.89 -0.69 18.77
N TRP A 59 -10.80 -1.48 19.32
CA TRP A 59 -12.07 -1.81 18.64
C TRP A 59 -12.92 -0.56 18.41
N ILE A 60 -13.11 0.25 19.44
CA ILE A 60 -13.87 1.49 19.32
C ILE A 60 -13.22 2.41 18.27
N SER A 61 -11.90 2.65 18.33
CA SER A 61 -11.24 3.51 17.35
C SER A 61 -11.35 2.96 15.93
N ASN A 62 -11.14 1.65 15.72
CA ASN A 62 -11.23 1.00 14.42
C ASN A 62 -12.59 1.17 13.76
N ILE A 63 -13.69 1.09 14.53
CA ILE A 63 -15.05 1.31 14.01
C ILE A 63 -15.19 2.69 13.35
N PHE A 64 -14.49 3.70 13.83
CA PHE A 64 -14.57 5.05 13.26
C PHE A 64 -13.57 5.29 12.14
N ILE A 65 -12.30 4.88 12.33
CA ILE A 65 -11.24 5.21 11.39
C ILE A 65 -11.30 4.42 10.08
N TRP A 66 -11.92 3.23 10.08
CA TRP A 66 -12.09 2.38 8.90
C TRP A 66 -13.47 2.50 8.24
N LYS A 67 -14.36 3.31 8.82
CA LYS A 67 -15.71 3.48 8.27
C LYS A 67 -15.65 4.08 6.86
N GLY A 68 -16.23 3.36 5.89
CA GLY A 68 -16.22 3.71 4.49
C GLY A 68 -14.92 3.35 3.75
N MET A 69 -13.83 3.04 4.45
CA MET A 69 -12.58 2.61 3.84
C MET A 69 -12.53 1.11 3.52
N MET A 70 -13.40 0.32 4.17
CA MET A 70 -13.56 -1.11 3.91
C MET A 70 -14.88 -1.35 3.17
N PRO A 71 -14.90 -2.17 2.10
CA PRO A 71 -16.09 -2.45 1.30
C PRO A 71 -17.00 -3.48 1.99
N MET A 72 -17.34 -3.24 3.27
CA MET A 72 -18.19 -4.10 4.07
C MET A 72 -19.02 -3.31 5.07
N SER A 73 -20.14 -3.90 5.50
CA SER A 73 -21.10 -3.28 6.40
C SER A 73 -21.71 -4.28 7.39
N GLY A 74 -22.57 -3.79 8.28
CA GLY A 74 -23.30 -4.62 9.24
C GLY A 74 -22.42 -5.34 10.24
N PHE A 75 -22.88 -6.48 10.74
CA PHE A 75 -22.20 -7.28 11.77
C PHE A 75 -20.77 -7.65 11.39
N PHE A 76 -20.55 -8.00 10.12
CA PHE A 76 -19.23 -8.44 9.64
C PHE A 76 -18.18 -7.33 9.75
N TYR A 77 -18.57 -6.08 9.47
CA TYR A 77 -17.69 -4.92 9.68
C TYR A 77 -17.22 -4.81 11.14
N TYR A 78 -18.14 -4.83 12.09
CA TYR A 78 -17.79 -4.72 13.52
C TYR A 78 -16.93 -5.89 14.00
N PHE A 79 -17.20 -7.09 13.49
CA PHE A 79 -16.41 -8.27 13.79
C PHE A 79 -14.97 -8.16 13.28
N ILE A 80 -14.75 -7.70 12.03
CA ILE A 80 -13.41 -7.48 11.49
C ILE A 80 -12.67 -6.39 12.29
N MET A 81 -13.34 -5.30 12.63
CA MET A 81 -12.74 -4.24 13.46
C MET A 81 -12.30 -4.76 14.84
N PHE A 82 -13.09 -5.68 15.42
CA PHE A 82 -12.72 -6.37 16.66
C PHE A 82 -11.51 -7.27 16.47
N MET A 83 -11.48 -8.09 15.43
CA MET A 83 -10.33 -8.95 15.12
C MET A 83 -9.06 -8.15 14.90
N MET A 84 -9.09 -7.08 14.13
CA MET A 84 -7.93 -6.18 13.94
C MET A 84 -7.42 -5.64 15.28
N SER A 85 -8.33 -5.21 16.17
CA SER A 85 -7.95 -4.75 17.50
C SER A 85 -7.34 -5.85 18.36
N LEU A 86 -7.92 -7.05 18.32
CA LEU A 86 -7.46 -8.22 19.07
C LEU A 86 -6.02 -8.59 18.67
N PHE A 87 -5.74 -8.70 17.36
CA PHE A 87 -4.41 -9.01 16.85
C PHE A 87 -3.38 -7.93 17.22
N THR A 88 -3.75 -6.66 17.08
CA THR A 88 -2.86 -5.56 17.48
C THR A 88 -2.61 -5.59 18.99
N ALA A 89 -3.63 -5.80 19.82
CA ALA A 89 -3.49 -5.84 21.27
C ALA A 89 -2.60 -6.99 21.76
N LEU A 90 -2.52 -8.13 21.03
CA LEU A 90 -1.61 -9.23 21.38
C LEU A 90 -0.15 -8.78 21.40
N THR A 91 0.25 -7.84 20.55
CA THR A 91 1.63 -7.31 20.54
C THR A 91 1.97 -6.65 21.87
N PHE A 92 1.03 -5.89 22.44
CA PHE A 92 1.20 -5.24 23.73
C PHE A 92 1.23 -6.26 24.88
N LEU A 93 0.41 -7.30 24.82
CA LEU A 93 0.40 -8.36 25.85
C LEU A 93 1.72 -9.13 25.84
N ILE A 94 2.26 -9.46 24.68
CA ILE A 94 3.55 -10.12 24.54
C ILE A 94 4.66 -9.25 25.12
N ASP A 95 4.73 -7.95 24.73
CA ASP A 95 5.69 -7.01 25.34
C ASP A 95 5.58 -7.01 26.87
N ARG A 96 4.37 -6.94 27.40
CA ARG A 96 4.12 -6.92 28.84
C ARG A 96 4.67 -8.14 29.58
N VAL A 97 4.54 -9.31 28.97
CA VAL A 97 5.03 -10.59 29.54
C VAL A 97 6.56 -10.65 29.50
N TYR A 98 7.14 -10.29 28.38
CA TYR A 98 8.59 -10.39 28.17
C TYR A 98 9.37 -9.26 28.85
N ALA A 99 8.90 -8.00 28.78
CA ALA A 99 9.57 -6.85 29.36
C ALA A 99 9.74 -6.95 30.89
N GLN A 100 8.95 -7.76 31.57
CA GLN A 100 9.12 -8.01 33.01
C GLN A 100 10.33 -8.89 33.32
N LYS A 101 10.70 -9.79 32.42
CA LYS A 101 11.77 -10.77 32.62
C LYS A 101 13.10 -10.35 32.03
N PHE A 102 13.03 -9.76 30.80
CA PHE A 102 14.23 -9.27 30.13
C PHE A 102 14.47 -7.81 30.51
N LYS A 103 15.34 -7.60 31.53
CA LYS A 103 15.76 -6.25 31.92
C LYS A 103 16.90 -5.80 31.00
N GLY A 104 16.83 -4.56 30.52
CA GLY A 104 17.86 -3.96 29.69
C GLY A 104 17.39 -3.63 28.28
N ILE A 105 18.32 -3.11 27.47
CA ILE A 105 18.00 -2.57 26.14
C ILE A 105 17.46 -3.63 25.16
N ILE A 106 17.85 -4.90 25.33
CA ILE A 106 17.37 -6.01 24.47
C ILE A 106 15.85 -6.17 24.55
N SER A 107 15.24 -5.87 25.72
CA SER A 107 13.78 -5.94 25.87
C SER A 107 13.06 -4.97 24.95
N THR A 108 13.72 -3.89 24.50
CA THR A 108 13.11 -2.89 23.62
C THR A 108 12.83 -3.40 22.20
N PHE A 109 13.49 -4.51 21.80
CA PHE A 109 13.29 -5.15 20.51
C PHE A 109 12.08 -6.09 20.48
N VAL A 110 11.52 -6.47 21.63
CA VAL A 110 10.41 -7.43 21.70
C VAL A 110 9.16 -6.85 21.07
N PHE A 111 8.75 -5.66 21.48
CA PHE A 111 7.53 -5.02 20.94
C PHE A 111 7.58 -4.82 19.42
N PRO A 112 8.61 -4.17 18.84
CA PRO A 112 8.69 -3.98 17.40
C PRO A 112 8.77 -5.29 16.62
N SER A 113 9.53 -6.27 17.07
CA SER A 113 9.60 -7.56 16.39
C SER A 113 8.26 -8.31 16.43
N THR A 114 7.53 -8.23 17.55
CA THR A 114 6.19 -8.83 17.65
C THR A 114 5.18 -8.10 16.74
N TYR A 115 5.30 -6.78 16.64
CA TYR A 115 4.41 -5.99 15.78
C TYR A 115 4.66 -6.33 14.29
N VAL A 116 5.93 -6.39 13.88
CA VAL A 116 6.31 -6.83 12.53
C VAL A 116 5.80 -8.25 12.24
N LEU A 117 5.99 -9.20 13.18
CA LEU A 117 5.48 -10.56 13.03
C LEU A 117 3.96 -10.57 12.81
N MET A 118 3.20 -9.82 13.61
CA MET A 118 1.74 -9.79 13.51
C MET A 118 1.28 -9.18 12.19
N GLU A 119 1.86 -8.05 11.76
CA GLU A 119 1.55 -7.47 10.45
C GLU A 119 1.99 -8.39 9.31
N PHE A 120 3.14 -9.05 9.41
CA PHE A 120 3.61 -10.00 8.39
C PHE A 120 2.64 -11.18 8.22
N ILE A 121 2.14 -11.75 9.33
CA ILE A 121 1.11 -12.80 9.29
C ILE A 121 -0.17 -12.25 8.63
N VAL A 122 -0.64 -11.08 9.08
CA VAL A 122 -1.85 -10.46 8.54
C VAL A 122 -1.71 -10.21 7.04
N VAL A 123 -0.64 -9.56 6.58
CA VAL A 123 -0.41 -9.27 5.16
C VAL A 123 -0.33 -10.54 4.31
N SER A 124 0.25 -11.61 4.86
CA SER A 124 0.41 -12.88 4.14
C SER A 124 -0.88 -13.71 4.06
N THR A 125 -1.81 -13.51 5.00
CA THR A 125 -3.01 -14.35 5.14
C THR A 125 -4.33 -13.62 4.92
N ASN A 126 -4.34 -12.28 5.02
CA ASN A 126 -5.53 -11.45 4.90
C ASN A 126 -5.88 -11.22 3.42
N PRO A 127 -7.17 -11.29 3.04
CA PRO A 127 -7.62 -10.92 1.70
C PRO A 127 -7.43 -9.43 1.34
N SER A 128 -7.03 -8.58 2.28
CA SER A 128 -6.73 -7.16 2.04
C SER A 128 -5.24 -6.85 1.87
N GLY A 129 -4.36 -7.86 1.85
CA GLY A 129 -2.92 -7.67 1.66
C GLY A 129 -2.31 -6.69 2.66
N SER A 130 -1.51 -5.74 2.18
CA SER A 130 -0.83 -4.73 3.00
C SER A 130 -1.68 -3.48 3.30
N TYR A 131 -2.92 -3.42 2.82
CA TYR A 131 -3.83 -2.31 3.10
C TYR A 131 -4.05 -2.19 4.62
N GLY A 132 -3.72 -1.03 5.18
CA GLY A 132 -3.83 -0.77 6.61
C GLY A 132 -2.58 -1.09 7.43
N THR A 133 -1.45 -1.51 6.84
CA THR A 133 -0.19 -1.61 7.60
C THR A 133 0.27 -0.26 8.14
N LEU A 134 0.91 -0.30 9.29
CA LEU A 134 1.40 0.89 9.99
C LEU A 134 2.43 1.69 9.16
N ALA A 135 3.15 1.04 8.26
CA ALA A 135 4.10 1.70 7.36
C ALA A 135 3.45 2.78 6.48
N HIS A 136 2.21 2.55 6.03
CA HIS A 136 1.48 3.47 5.16
C HIS A 136 0.96 4.72 5.86
N THR A 137 1.18 4.85 7.16
CA THR A 137 0.84 6.06 7.92
C THR A 137 1.91 7.15 7.83
N GLN A 138 3.09 6.81 7.29
CA GLN A 138 4.22 7.73 7.20
C GLN A 138 4.30 8.43 5.84
N THR A 139 4.68 9.71 5.88
CA THR A 139 4.79 10.57 4.70
C THR A 139 6.20 11.15 4.51
N SER A 140 7.11 10.92 5.45
CA SER A 140 8.49 11.38 5.36
C SER A 140 9.27 10.59 4.33
N LEU A 141 9.48 11.13 3.13
CA LEU A 141 10.21 10.45 2.06
C LEU A 141 11.61 9.96 2.48
N PRO A 142 12.44 10.72 3.24
CA PRO A 142 13.72 10.21 3.73
C PRO A 142 13.57 8.95 4.60
N LEU A 143 12.56 8.91 5.48
CA LEU A 143 12.28 7.71 6.29
C LEU A 143 11.80 6.55 5.41
N LEU A 144 10.93 6.82 4.45
CA LEU A 144 10.37 5.79 3.57
C LEU A 144 11.42 5.14 2.66
N GLN A 145 12.60 5.75 2.45
CA GLN A 145 13.65 5.12 1.65
C GLN A 145 14.16 3.79 2.25
N ILE A 146 13.98 3.56 3.57
CA ILE A 146 14.32 2.28 4.20
C ILE A 146 13.49 1.11 3.61
N ILE A 147 12.32 1.40 3.04
CA ILE A 147 11.48 0.43 2.33
C ILE A 147 12.27 -0.28 1.21
N SER A 148 13.17 0.42 0.53
CA SER A 148 14.04 -0.17 -0.51
C SER A 148 15.04 -1.20 0.02
N VAL A 149 15.24 -1.24 1.35
CA VAL A 149 16.15 -2.18 2.00
C VAL A 149 15.36 -3.29 2.69
N THR A 150 14.41 -2.93 3.53
CA THR A 150 13.72 -3.86 4.46
C THR A 150 12.28 -4.18 4.07
N GLY A 151 11.76 -3.62 2.98
CA GLY A 151 10.32 -3.55 2.75
C GLY A 151 9.63 -2.64 3.76
N ILE A 152 8.31 -2.67 3.76
CA ILE A 152 7.48 -1.91 4.73
C ILE A 152 7.80 -2.27 6.19
N TRP A 153 8.38 -3.43 6.43
CA TRP A 153 8.66 -3.98 7.76
C TRP A 153 9.64 -3.13 8.58
N GLY A 154 10.63 -2.50 7.94
CA GLY A 154 11.57 -1.61 8.63
C GLY A 154 10.91 -0.35 9.14
N VAL A 155 9.94 0.21 8.41
CA VAL A 155 9.16 1.37 8.85
C VAL A 155 8.30 1.01 10.05
N VAL A 156 7.58 -0.12 10.00
CA VAL A 156 6.78 -0.66 11.11
C VAL A 156 7.66 -0.83 12.36
N PHE A 157 8.85 -1.44 12.17
CA PHE A 157 9.80 -1.67 13.24
C PHE A 157 10.26 -0.35 13.91
N ILE A 158 10.66 0.65 13.13
CA ILE A 158 11.15 1.94 13.64
C ILE A 158 10.07 2.65 14.46
N ILE A 159 8.84 2.72 13.94
CA ILE A 159 7.70 3.36 14.61
C ILE A 159 7.48 2.72 15.99
N THR A 160 7.37 1.42 16.01
CA THR A 160 7.06 0.66 17.22
C THR A 160 8.25 0.57 18.19
N TRP A 161 9.49 0.55 17.67
CA TRP A 161 10.69 0.59 18.48
C TRP A 161 10.85 1.93 19.22
N THR A 162 10.48 3.05 18.60
CA THR A 162 10.47 4.36 19.27
C THR A 162 9.64 4.30 20.55
N SER A 163 8.45 3.74 20.48
CA SER A 163 7.56 3.62 21.64
C SER A 163 8.15 2.71 22.72
N SER A 164 8.79 1.63 22.32
CA SER A 164 9.42 0.67 23.24
C SER A 164 10.64 1.24 23.97
N ILE A 165 11.53 1.92 23.22
CA ILE A 165 12.76 2.48 23.82
C ILE A 165 12.48 3.65 24.75
N ILE A 166 11.50 4.51 24.42
CA ILE A 166 11.07 5.59 25.33
C ILE A 166 10.49 5.00 26.61
N ASN A 167 9.68 3.93 26.53
CA ASN A 167 9.17 3.24 27.71
C ASN A 167 10.28 2.63 28.58
N TRP A 168 11.31 2.05 27.94
CA TRP A 168 12.47 1.55 28.66
C TRP A 168 13.26 2.66 29.37
N LEU A 169 13.47 3.80 28.72
CA LEU A 169 14.08 4.99 29.35
C LEU A 169 13.24 5.49 30.52
N TRP A 170 11.93 5.48 30.39
CA TRP A 170 11.02 5.87 31.46
C TRP A 170 11.13 4.94 32.66
N ASP A 171 11.24 3.61 32.46
CA ASP A 171 11.45 2.65 33.53
C ASP A 171 12.82 2.83 34.22
N CYS A 172 13.82 3.34 33.48
CA CYS A 172 15.14 3.71 34.00
C CYS A 172 15.19 5.13 34.57
N SER A 173 14.03 5.81 34.75
CA SER A 173 13.93 7.20 35.25
C SER A 173 14.81 8.19 34.46
N PHE A 174 14.98 7.95 33.16
CA PHE A 174 15.78 8.75 32.23
C PHE A 174 17.23 9.00 32.71
N GLN A 175 17.86 8.02 33.35
CA GLN A 175 19.24 8.12 33.77
C GLN A 175 20.17 8.45 32.60
N LYS A 176 21.12 9.39 32.77
CA LYS A 176 22.01 9.88 31.70
C LYS A 176 22.77 8.76 30.97
N SER A 177 23.26 7.75 31.70
CA SER A 177 23.94 6.59 31.10
C SER A 177 23.01 5.77 30.19
N LYS A 178 21.73 5.67 30.54
CA LYS A 178 20.71 4.97 29.74
C LYS A 178 20.26 5.78 28.53
N ILE A 179 20.18 7.10 28.67
CA ILE A 179 19.93 8.00 27.54
C ILE A 179 21.08 7.89 26.54
N ASN A 180 22.35 7.94 27.00
CA ASN A 180 23.50 7.78 26.10
C ASN A 180 23.46 6.43 25.37
N LEU A 181 23.11 5.34 26.06
CA LEU A 181 22.97 4.03 25.45
C LEU A 181 21.84 3.99 24.41
N ALA A 182 20.70 4.61 24.71
CA ALA A 182 19.57 4.71 23.76
C ALA A 182 19.95 5.54 22.53
N LEU A 183 20.70 6.64 22.70
CA LEU A 183 21.19 7.44 21.58
C LEU A 183 22.12 6.63 20.67
N VAL A 184 22.99 5.80 21.22
CA VAL A 184 23.87 4.93 20.43
C VAL A 184 23.09 3.84 19.71
N ILE A 185 22.20 3.14 20.39
CA ILE A 185 21.54 1.93 19.84
C ILE A 185 20.33 2.27 18.96
N TYR A 186 19.62 3.36 19.25
CA TYR A 186 18.44 3.80 18.50
C TYR A 186 18.68 5.07 17.72
N GLY A 187 19.24 6.11 18.36
CA GLY A 187 19.40 7.44 17.76
C GLY A 187 20.35 7.45 16.56
N ILE A 188 21.50 6.80 16.67
CA ILE A 188 22.45 6.69 15.55
C ILE A 188 21.86 5.90 14.36
N PRO A 189 21.28 4.70 14.54
CA PRO A 189 20.61 3.99 13.45
C PRO A 189 19.48 4.82 12.81
N LEU A 190 18.63 5.48 13.59
CA LEU A 190 17.57 6.32 13.06
C LEU A 190 18.13 7.47 12.22
N LEU A 191 19.15 8.18 12.73
CA LEU A 191 19.82 9.23 11.98
C LEU A 191 20.46 8.69 10.70
N SER A 192 21.10 7.53 10.77
CA SER A 192 21.70 6.88 9.58
C SER A 192 20.66 6.53 8.53
N ILE A 193 19.47 6.07 8.94
CA ILE A 193 18.35 5.79 8.04
C ILE A 193 17.85 7.06 7.36
N ILE A 194 17.69 8.14 8.12
CA ILE A 194 17.27 9.45 7.55
C ILE A 194 18.31 10.00 6.59
N LEU A 195 19.60 9.92 6.95
CA LEU A 195 20.70 10.37 6.09
C LEU A 195 20.81 9.51 4.82
N PHE A 196 20.71 8.19 4.94
CA PHE A 196 20.63 7.28 3.79
C PHE A 196 19.48 7.68 2.85
N GLY A 197 18.30 7.91 3.42
CA GLY A 197 17.13 8.30 2.63
C GLY A 197 17.33 9.67 1.97
N GLN A 198 17.91 10.63 2.68
CA GLN A 198 18.18 11.94 2.12
C GLN A 198 19.22 11.87 0.99
N ILE A 199 20.31 11.14 1.17
CA ILE A 199 21.33 10.92 0.13
C ILE A 199 20.69 10.25 -1.09
N ARG A 200 19.91 9.17 -0.89
CA ARG A 200 19.24 8.46 -1.98
C ARG A 200 18.29 9.38 -2.77
N LEU A 201 17.57 10.28 -2.10
CA LEU A 201 16.69 11.25 -2.75
C LEU A 201 17.44 12.30 -3.55
N LEU A 202 18.58 12.77 -3.05
CA LEU A 202 19.42 13.80 -3.68
C LEU A 202 20.30 13.25 -4.81
N THR A 203 20.56 11.94 -4.84
CA THR A 203 21.37 11.33 -5.90
C THR A 203 20.50 11.17 -7.13
N ASP A 204 20.54 12.13 -8.03
CA ASP A 204 19.84 12.03 -9.31
C ASP A 204 20.70 11.23 -10.29
N ILE A 205 20.03 10.21 -10.86
CA ILE A 205 20.54 9.51 -12.04
C ILE A 205 19.74 10.07 -13.21
N GLU A 206 20.40 10.77 -14.10
CA GLU A 206 19.76 11.24 -15.33
C GLU A 206 19.37 10.03 -16.19
N TYR A 207 18.08 9.85 -16.37
CA TYR A 207 17.52 8.91 -17.32
C TYR A 207 16.74 9.67 -18.38
N GLU A 208 16.71 9.11 -19.58
CA GLU A 208 15.71 9.51 -20.56
C GLU A 208 14.32 9.34 -19.97
N THR A 209 13.40 10.22 -20.34
CA THR A 209 12.01 10.14 -19.91
C THR A 209 11.09 9.75 -21.05
N VAL A 210 10.01 9.08 -20.71
CA VAL A 210 8.91 8.78 -21.62
C VAL A 210 7.63 9.44 -21.14
N ARG A 211 6.91 10.11 -22.05
CA ARG A 211 5.60 10.65 -21.73
C ARG A 211 4.55 9.56 -21.73
N VAL A 212 3.93 9.36 -20.59
CA VAL A 212 2.80 8.46 -20.37
C VAL A 212 1.54 9.29 -20.15
N ALA A 213 0.45 8.95 -20.82
CA ALA A 213 -0.86 9.52 -20.57
C ALA A 213 -1.75 8.50 -19.86
N SER A 214 -2.37 8.92 -18.77
CA SER A 214 -3.40 8.15 -18.08
C SER A 214 -4.76 8.85 -18.20
N ILE A 215 -5.75 8.15 -18.76
CA ILE A 215 -7.06 8.70 -19.13
C ILE A 215 -8.10 8.32 -18.09
N ASN A 216 -8.84 9.33 -17.62
CA ASN A 216 -10.05 9.18 -16.82
C ASN A 216 -11.30 9.35 -17.71
N ILE A 217 -12.47 9.06 -17.18
CA ILE A 217 -13.75 9.38 -17.83
C ILE A 217 -14.43 10.54 -17.11
N SER A 218 -15.30 11.24 -17.82
CA SER A 218 -16.03 12.36 -17.24
C SER A 218 -16.92 11.90 -16.07
N LYS A 219 -17.17 12.81 -15.11
CA LYS A 219 -18.02 12.53 -13.94
C LYS A 219 -19.42 12.07 -14.35
N ASP A 220 -19.97 12.68 -15.40
CA ASP A 220 -21.29 12.31 -15.94
C ASP A 220 -21.28 10.92 -16.58
N ALA A 221 -20.25 10.58 -17.34
CA ALA A 221 -20.11 9.25 -17.94
C ALA A 221 -19.98 8.17 -16.88
N LEU A 222 -19.21 8.43 -15.82
CA LEU A 222 -19.04 7.50 -14.70
C LEU A 222 -20.34 7.30 -13.93
N HIS A 223 -21.07 8.39 -13.63
CA HIS A 223 -22.37 8.34 -12.95
C HIS A 223 -23.40 7.54 -13.75
N ASN A 224 -23.51 7.83 -15.04
CA ASN A 224 -24.45 7.18 -15.93
C ASN A 224 -24.15 5.68 -16.13
N ARG A 225 -22.88 5.29 -16.13
CA ARG A 225 -22.45 3.89 -16.26
C ARG A 225 -23.01 2.98 -15.17
N PHE A 226 -23.13 3.47 -13.94
CA PHE A 226 -23.70 2.71 -12.82
C PHE A 226 -25.22 2.79 -12.71
N ASN A 227 -25.84 3.79 -13.37
CA ASN A 227 -27.27 4.07 -13.21
C ASN A 227 -28.12 3.73 -14.43
N ALA A 228 -27.53 3.37 -15.56
CA ALA A 228 -28.27 3.22 -16.81
C ALA A 228 -28.01 1.88 -17.51
N ASN A 229 -29.08 1.18 -17.79
CA ASN A 229 -29.21 0.16 -18.85
C ASN A 229 -29.17 0.83 -20.27
N ILE A 230 -28.20 1.71 -20.53
CA ILE A 230 -28.18 2.45 -21.81
C ILE A 230 -26.87 2.14 -22.52
N ASP A 231 -26.89 1.10 -23.34
CA ASP A 231 -25.76 0.69 -24.21
C ASP A 231 -25.14 1.85 -24.98
N SER A 232 -25.96 2.82 -25.42
CA SER A 232 -25.49 4.01 -26.14
C SER A 232 -24.59 4.95 -25.30
N LEU A 233 -24.78 5.05 -23.98
CA LEU A 233 -23.91 5.87 -23.13
C LEU A 233 -22.60 5.18 -22.83
N VAL A 234 -22.63 3.87 -22.66
CA VAL A 234 -21.43 3.04 -22.48
C VAL A 234 -20.58 3.09 -23.76
N GLU A 235 -21.20 2.93 -24.93
CA GLU A 235 -20.51 3.04 -26.22
C GLU A 235 -19.90 4.44 -26.42
N LYS A 236 -20.63 5.50 -26.06
CA LYS A 236 -20.09 6.87 -26.09
C LYS A 236 -18.89 7.05 -25.18
N ALA A 237 -18.91 6.48 -23.99
CA ALA A 237 -17.77 6.50 -23.07
C ALA A 237 -16.57 5.74 -23.62
N ASN A 238 -16.79 4.55 -24.19
CA ASN A 238 -15.76 3.75 -24.85
C ASN A 238 -15.12 4.49 -26.04
N ASN A 239 -15.94 5.12 -26.89
CA ASN A 239 -15.44 5.93 -28.02
C ASN A 239 -14.70 7.17 -27.55
N SER A 240 -15.17 7.82 -26.47
CA SER A 240 -14.46 8.94 -25.84
C SER A 240 -13.05 8.55 -25.37
N PHE A 241 -12.89 7.36 -24.81
CA PHE A 241 -11.55 6.84 -24.44
C PHE A 241 -10.63 6.77 -25.67
N LEU A 242 -11.10 6.23 -26.79
CA LEU A 242 -10.32 6.13 -28.03
C LEU A 242 -9.89 7.52 -28.53
N THR A 243 -10.82 8.49 -28.57
CA THR A 243 -10.51 9.88 -28.94
C THR A 243 -9.46 10.50 -28.01
N HIS A 244 -9.54 10.25 -26.69
CA HIS A 244 -8.52 10.75 -25.76
C HIS A 244 -7.17 10.06 -25.94
N CYS A 245 -7.12 8.83 -26.47
CA CYS A 245 -5.86 8.20 -26.87
C CYS A 245 -5.19 8.94 -28.03
N GLU A 246 -5.96 9.34 -29.06
CA GLU A 246 -5.47 10.14 -30.20
C GLU A 246 -4.98 11.52 -29.73
N ILE A 247 -5.76 12.22 -28.88
CA ILE A 247 -5.36 13.50 -28.27
C ILE A 247 -4.06 13.35 -27.47
N SER A 248 -3.92 12.25 -26.72
CA SER A 248 -2.73 11.98 -25.93
C SER A 248 -1.51 11.74 -26.80
N ALA A 249 -1.65 11.00 -27.89
CA ALA A 249 -0.59 10.77 -28.87
C ALA A 249 -0.15 12.08 -29.53
N ALA A 250 -1.10 12.91 -29.98
CA ALA A 250 -0.84 14.24 -30.54
C ALA A 250 -0.11 15.16 -29.53
N SER A 251 -0.32 14.95 -28.22
CA SER A 251 0.39 15.64 -27.14
C SER A 251 1.76 15.04 -26.80
N GLY A 252 2.23 14.08 -27.62
CA GLY A 252 3.55 13.48 -27.51
C GLY A 252 3.64 12.25 -26.59
N ALA A 253 2.53 11.74 -26.07
CA ALA A 253 2.53 10.51 -25.29
C ALA A 253 2.95 9.32 -26.17
N LYS A 254 3.80 8.44 -25.63
CA LYS A 254 4.25 7.20 -26.27
C LYS A 254 3.57 5.97 -25.67
N ILE A 255 3.03 6.11 -24.48
CA ILE A 255 2.31 5.09 -23.75
C ILE A 255 1.01 5.70 -23.25
N VAL A 256 -0.12 5.08 -23.54
CA VAL A 256 -1.45 5.58 -23.17
C VAL A 256 -2.25 4.44 -22.55
N PHE A 257 -2.91 4.69 -21.42
CA PHE A 257 -3.80 3.72 -20.80
C PHE A 257 -4.89 4.45 -19.99
N GLY A 258 -5.92 3.74 -19.56
CA GLY A 258 -7.02 4.32 -18.80
C GLY A 258 -7.07 3.88 -17.34
N ILE A 259 -8.06 4.43 -16.62
CA ILE A 259 -8.49 3.93 -15.32
C ILE A 259 -9.01 2.49 -15.44
N GLU A 260 -9.10 1.80 -14.30
CA GLU A 260 -9.66 0.45 -14.24
C GLU A 260 -11.08 0.41 -14.84
N THR A 261 -11.31 -0.59 -15.70
CA THR A 261 -12.58 -0.78 -16.40
C THR A 261 -13.07 0.46 -17.15
N VAL A 262 -12.17 1.31 -17.66
CA VAL A 262 -12.55 2.49 -18.47
C VAL A 262 -13.42 2.10 -19.67
N ILE A 263 -13.15 0.93 -20.22
CA ILE A 263 -13.93 0.29 -21.28
C ILE A 263 -14.85 -0.75 -20.64
N SER A 264 -16.14 -0.71 -20.96
CA SER A 264 -17.13 -1.73 -20.56
C SER A 264 -17.90 -2.15 -21.80
N LEU A 265 -18.02 -3.46 -22.04
CA LEU A 265 -18.70 -3.98 -23.22
C LEU A 265 -19.09 -5.44 -23.01
N HIS A 266 -20.06 -5.90 -23.82
CA HIS A 266 -20.41 -7.32 -23.91
C HIS A 266 -19.39 -8.09 -24.73
N LYS A 267 -19.28 -9.39 -24.45
CA LYS A 267 -18.28 -10.30 -25.05
C LYS A 267 -18.29 -10.32 -26.57
N ASP A 268 -19.45 -10.22 -27.19
CA ASP A 268 -19.60 -10.18 -28.63
C ASP A 268 -18.99 -8.93 -29.29
N LYS A 269 -18.85 -7.83 -28.56
CA LYS A 269 -18.25 -6.56 -29.02
C LYS A 269 -16.74 -6.44 -28.77
N GLU A 270 -16.17 -7.35 -28.00
CA GLU A 270 -14.78 -7.26 -27.58
C GLU A 270 -13.80 -7.19 -28.76
N ASN A 271 -13.93 -8.11 -29.71
CA ASN A 271 -13.01 -8.19 -30.85
C ASN A 271 -13.10 -6.95 -31.74
N GLU A 272 -14.30 -6.43 -31.99
CA GLU A 272 -14.51 -5.22 -32.78
C GLU A 272 -13.79 -4.02 -32.14
N PHE A 273 -13.92 -3.86 -30.82
CA PHE A 273 -13.30 -2.77 -30.08
C PHE A 273 -11.77 -2.89 -30.10
N ILE A 274 -11.23 -4.09 -29.94
CA ILE A 274 -9.78 -4.35 -30.00
C ILE A 274 -9.23 -3.98 -31.38
N GLU A 275 -9.93 -4.32 -32.47
CA GLU A 275 -9.47 -3.97 -33.82
C GLU A 275 -9.46 -2.44 -34.04
N LYS A 276 -10.44 -1.70 -33.53
CA LYS A 276 -10.41 -0.23 -33.55
C LYS A 276 -9.19 0.32 -32.81
N ALA A 277 -8.93 -0.21 -31.61
CA ALA A 277 -7.80 0.20 -30.80
C ALA A 277 -6.43 -0.14 -31.44
N LYS A 278 -6.31 -1.28 -32.11
CA LYS A 278 -5.11 -1.66 -32.89
C LYS A 278 -4.82 -0.66 -34.00
N THR A 279 -5.87 -0.24 -34.71
CA THR A 279 -5.75 0.75 -35.80
C THR A 279 -5.23 2.08 -35.27
N ILE A 280 -5.77 2.57 -34.13
CA ILE A 280 -5.31 3.80 -33.49
C ILE A 280 -3.85 3.65 -32.99
N ALA A 281 -3.53 2.56 -32.29
CA ALA A 281 -2.18 2.31 -31.80
C ALA A 281 -1.14 2.31 -32.93
N GLN A 282 -1.51 1.76 -34.10
CA GLN A 282 -0.65 1.71 -35.28
C GLN A 282 -0.53 3.10 -35.94
N ASN A 283 -1.63 3.82 -36.12
CA ASN A 283 -1.65 5.13 -36.78
C ASN A 283 -0.86 6.16 -35.96
N GLU A 284 -1.04 6.15 -34.64
CA GLU A 284 -0.43 7.10 -33.73
C GLU A 284 0.99 6.65 -33.24
N GLY A 285 1.38 5.42 -33.51
CA GLY A 285 2.68 4.88 -33.11
C GLY A 285 2.87 4.80 -31.59
N ILE A 286 1.82 4.43 -30.84
CA ILE A 286 1.80 4.40 -29.37
C ILE A 286 1.61 2.97 -28.84
N TYR A 287 2.14 2.73 -27.63
CA TYR A 287 1.71 1.60 -26.79
C TYR A 287 0.39 1.95 -26.14
N MET A 288 -0.61 1.07 -26.26
CA MET A 288 -1.96 1.34 -25.79
C MET A 288 -2.42 0.24 -24.86
N GLY A 289 -2.77 0.61 -23.62
CA GLY A 289 -3.37 -0.27 -22.63
C GLY A 289 -4.88 -0.08 -22.56
N LEU A 290 -5.62 -1.18 -22.69
CA LEU A 290 -7.08 -1.23 -22.67
C LEU A 290 -7.57 -1.88 -21.36
N PRO A 291 -7.79 -1.12 -20.27
CA PRO A 291 -8.45 -1.66 -19.08
C PRO A 291 -9.93 -1.88 -19.35
N MET A 292 -10.34 -3.14 -19.36
CA MET A 292 -11.67 -3.56 -19.81
C MET A 292 -12.44 -4.31 -18.74
N GLU A 293 -13.73 -4.03 -18.65
CA GLU A 293 -14.75 -4.90 -18.09
C GLU A 293 -15.50 -5.57 -19.24
N VAL A 294 -15.38 -6.89 -19.34
CA VAL A 294 -16.05 -7.65 -20.40
C VAL A 294 -17.16 -8.50 -19.78
N ILE A 295 -18.40 -8.17 -20.14
CA ILE A 295 -19.61 -8.82 -19.62
C ILE A 295 -19.87 -10.08 -20.46
N PRO A 296 -19.89 -11.28 -19.86
CA PRO A 296 -20.17 -12.51 -20.57
C PRO A 296 -21.67 -12.60 -20.93
N GLU A 297 -22.01 -13.48 -21.89
CA GLU A 297 -23.39 -13.74 -22.31
C GLU A 297 -24.22 -14.33 -21.17
N ASP A 298 -23.61 -15.17 -20.33
CA ASP A 298 -24.25 -15.84 -19.18
C ASP A 298 -24.17 -15.01 -17.90
N PHE A 299 -24.18 -13.66 -17.99
CA PHE A 299 -24.30 -12.82 -16.80
C PHE A 299 -25.77 -12.85 -16.28
N PRO A 300 -26.02 -12.99 -14.96
CA PRO A 300 -25.08 -12.87 -13.82
C PRO A 300 -24.45 -14.17 -13.32
N GLU A 301 -24.69 -15.33 -13.96
CA GLU A 301 -24.15 -16.62 -13.55
C GLU A 301 -22.62 -16.63 -13.65
N ILE A 302 -22.07 -16.07 -14.72
CA ILE A 302 -20.65 -15.81 -14.90
C ILE A 302 -20.40 -14.32 -14.68
N ARG A 303 -19.43 -14.00 -13.81
CA ARG A 303 -19.04 -12.61 -13.53
C ARG A 303 -18.22 -12.01 -14.65
N PRO A 304 -18.26 -10.65 -14.84
CA PRO A 304 -17.44 -9.96 -15.82
C PRO A 304 -15.94 -10.21 -15.65
N GLU A 305 -15.22 -10.22 -16.75
CA GLU A 305 -13.76 -10.21 -16.74
C GLU A 305 -13.25 -8.79 -16.47
N ASN A 306 -12.34 -8.62 -15.51
CA ASN A 306 -11.60 -7.38 -15.28
C ASN A 306 -10.16 -7.61 -15.75
N LYS A 307 -9.77 -6.94 -16.85
CA LYS A 307 -8.48 -7.19 -17.51
C LYS A 307 -7.92 -5.95 -18.16
N ILE A 308 -6.61 -5.99 -18.46
CA ILE A 308 -5.96 -5.02 -19.34
C ILE A 308 -5.30 -5.77 -20.51
N ILE A 309 -5.54 -5.26 -21.72
CA ILE A 309 -4.92 -5.74 -22.96
C ILE A 309 -3.90 -4.69 -23.40
N TRP A 310 -2.67 -5.11 -23.69
CA TRP A 310 -1.64 -4.23 -24.21
C TRP A 310 -1.45 -4.42 -25.70
N ILE A 311 -1.43 -3.31 -26.44
CA ILE A 311 -1.25 -3.24 -27.89
C ILE A 311 0.04 -2.47 -28.19
N SER A 312 0.84 -2.98 -29.10
CA SER A 312 2.07 -2.35 -29.57
C SER A 312 1.81 -1.25 -30.62
N PRO A 313 2.78 -0.36 -30.89
CA PRO A 313 2.73 0.61 -32.00
C PRO A 313 2.59 -0.04 -33.40
N LYS A 314 2.69 -1.36 -33.49
CA LYS A 314 2.46 -2.12 -34.73
C LYS A 314 1.07 -2.75 -34.79
N GLY A 315 0.16 -2.39 -33.87
CA GLY A 315 -1.18 -2.97 -33.80
C GLY A 315 -1.22 -4.44 -33.34
N GLN A 316 -0.17 -4.95 -32.68
CA GLN A 316 -0.12 -6.32 -32.18
C GLN A 316 -0.50 -6.37 -30.72
N VAL A 317 -1.34 -7.32 -30.31
CA VAL A 317 -1.60 -7.61 -28.90
C VAL A 317 -0.34 -8.22 -28.30
N LEU A 318 0.20 -7.59 -27.26
CA LEU A 318 1.42 -8.02 -26.56
C LEU A 318 1.10 -9.05 -25.49
N TYR A 319 0.13 -8.73 -24.63
CA TYR A 319 -0.43 -9.64 -23.64
C TYR A 319 -1.79 -9.18 -23.13
N THR A 320 -2.50 -10.08 -22.48
CA THR A 320 -3.66 -9.81 -21.65
C THR A 320 -3.34 -10.18 -20.20
N TYR A 321 -3.63 -9.28 -19.26
CA TYR A 321 -3.53 -9.52 -17.83
C TYR A 321 -4.91 -9.39 -17.20
N HIS A 322 -5.36 -10.42 -16.48
CA HIS A 322 -6.60 -10.39 -15.69
C HIS A 322 -6.26 -10.03 -14.25
N LYS A 323 -7.10 -9.23 -13.63
CA LYS A 323 -6.96 -8.83 -12.21
C LYS A 323 -6.80 -10.07 -11.33
N ALA A 324 -5.69 -10.15 -10.61
CA ALA A 324 -5.34 -11.30 -9.80
C ALA A 324 -6.02 -11.29 -8.43
N LYS A 325 -6.29 -10.10 -7.91
CA LYS A 325 -6.88 -9.87 -6.59
C LYS A 325 -8.15 -9.02 -6.70
N PRO A 326 -9.28 -9.61 -7.12
CA PRO A 326 -10.54 -8.89 -7.18
C PRO A 326 -11.03 -8.55 -5.76
N THR A 327 -11.75 -7.43 -5.64
CA THR A 327 -12.46 -7.05 -4.41
C THR A 327 -13.72 -7.89 -4.25
N PRO A 328 -14.28 -8.01 -3.03
CA PRO A 328 -15.52 -8.74 -2.83
C PRO A 328 -16.64 -8.22 -3.75
N GLY A 329 -17.23 -9.10 -4.53
CA GLY A 329 -18.29 -8.79 -5.51
C GLY A 329 -17.81 -8.56 -6.95
N GLU A 330 -16.53 -8.39 -7.18
CA GLU A 330 -15.94 -8.41 -8.54
C GLU A 330 -15.90 -9.83 -9.10
N GLY A 331 -15.65 -9.89 -10.40
CA GLY A 331 -15.68 -11.14 -11.16
C GLY A 331 -14.41 -11.96 -11.10
N ASN A 332 -14.17 -12.61 -12.20
CA ASN A 332 -13.24 -13.72 -12.32
C ASN A 332 -11.78 -13.32 -12.09
N TYR A 333 -11.01 -14.29 -11.64
CA TYR A 333 -9.66 -14.17 -11.15
C TYR A 333 -8.65 -14.44 -12.24
N GLY A 334 -7.62 -13.61 -12.33
CA GLY A 334 -6.45 -13.89 -13.14
C GLY A 334 -5.65 -15.08 -12.59
N ASP A 335 -4.71 -15.54 -13.42
CA ASP A 335 -3.77 -16.60 -13.08
C ASP A 335 -2.77 -16.21 -11.96
N GLY A 336 -2.76 -14.95 -11.56
CA GLY A 336 -1.83 -14.41 -10.56
C GLY A 336 -0.41 -14.23 -11.09
N ILE A 337 -0.22 -14.29 -12.42
CA ILE A 337 1.08 -14.15 -13.05
C ILE A 337 1.23 -12.74 -13.62
N ILE A 338 2.17 -11.97 -13.09
CA ILE A 338 2.53 -10.65 -13.63
C ILE A 338 3.15 -10.84 -15.01
N LYS A 339 2.69 -10.04 -15.98
CA LYS A 339 3.15 -10.07 -17.38
C LYS A 339 3.85 -8.76 -17.73
N TYR A 340 4.69 -8.78 -18.75
CA TYR A 340 5.42 -7.60 -19.21
C TYR A 340 5.69 -7.66 -20.71
N PHE A 341 6.12 -6.54 -21.25
CA PHE A 341 6.70 -6.42 -22.58
C PHE A 341 7.94 -5.54 -22.56
N ASP A 342 8.85 -5.79 -23.49
CA ASP A 342 10.01 -4.93 -23.75
C ASP A 342 9.63 -3.81 -24.70
N SER A 343 10.10 -2.59 -24.41
CA SER A 343 9.90 -1.41 -25.24
C SER A 343 11.19 -0.58 -25.33
N PRO A 344 11.30 0.37 -26.27
CA PRO A 344 12.40 1.34 -26.28
C PRO A 344 12.51 2.16 -24.98
N TYR A 345 11.43 2.22 -24.22
CA TYR A 345 11.31 3.02 -22.97
C TYR A 345 11.53 2.17 -21.71
N GLY A 346 12.08 0.97 -21.85
CA GLY A 346 12.28 0.03 -20.76
C GLY A 346 11.25 -1.10 -20.76
N ARG A 347 11.35 -1.95 -19.75
CA ARG A 347 10.45 -3.08 -19.53
C ARG A 347 9.21 -2.62 -18.78
N ILE A 348 8.05 -2.83 -19.39
CA ILE A 348 6.76 -2.30 -18.92
C ILE A 348 5.87 -3.45 -18.46
N SER A 349 5.24 -3.27 -17.31
CA SER A 349 4.28 -4.21 -16.74
C SER A 349 3.02 -3.48 -16.28
N SER A 350 1.99 -4.24 -15.93
CA SER A 350 0.79 -3.70 -15.28
C SER A 350 0.24 -4.63 -14.22
N ALA A 351 -0.41 -4.02 -13.23
CA ALA A 351 -1.23 -4.66 -12.21
C ALA A 351 -2.48 -3.81 -12.02
N ILE A 352 -3.61 -4.40 -11.64
CA ILE A 352 -4.88 -3.68 -11.60
C ILE A 352 -5.25 -3.37 -10.15
N CYS A 353 -5.30 -2.07 -9.82
CA CYS A 353 -5.92 -1.52 -8.59
C CYS A 353 -5.41 -2.23 -7.32
N PHE A 354 -6.25 -3.07 -6.74
CA PHE A 354 -6.05 -3.80 -5.50
C PHE A 354 -4.91 -4.83 -5.56
N ASP A 355 -4.47 -5.26 -6.75
CA ASP A 355 -3.28 -6.11 -6.91
C ASP A 355 -2.04 -5.51 -6.24
N MET A 356 -1.93 -4.16 -6.23
CA MET A 356 -0.81 -3.44 -5.62
C MET A 356 -0.73 -3.56 -4.09
N ASP A 357 -1.81 -3.98 -3.45
CA ASP A 357 -1.83 -4.18 -2.00
C ASP A 357 -1.17 -5.49 -1.56
N PHE A 358 -0.83 -6.37 -2.51
CA PHE A 358 -0.27 -7.70 -2.25
C PHE A 358 1.23 -7.75 -2.57
N PRO A 359 2.12 -7.55 -1.58
CA PRO A 359 3.57 -7.59 -1.78
C PRO A 359 4.05 -8.87 -2.46
N ALA A 360 3.47 -10.03 -2.10
CA ALA A 360 3.83 -11.32 -2.68
C ALA A 360 3.52 -11.40 -4.18
N LEU A 361 2.40 -10.80 -4.65
CA LEU A 361 2.06 -10.74 -6.06
C LEU A 361 3.05 -9.84 -6.81
N ILE A 362 3.26 -8.63 -6.30
CA ILE A 362 4.13 -7.63 -6.95
C ILE A 362 5.60 -8.03 -6.90
N SER A 363 6.04 -8.83 -5.92
CA SER A 363 7.44 -9.30 -5.84
C SER A 363 7.89 -10.14 -7.05
N GLN A 364 6.97 -10.66 -7.86
CA GLN A 364 7.30 -11.35 -9.12
C GLN A 364 8.12 -10.47 -10.07
N VAL A 365 7.95 -9.14 -10.04
CA VAL A 365 8.66 -8.18 -10.90
C VAL A 365 10.18 -8.20 -10.70
N ASN A 366 10.66 -8.71 -9.57
CA ASN A 366 12.10 -8.79 -9.23
C ASN A 366 12.89 -9.59 -10.25
N LYS A 367 12.32 -10.71 -10.70
CA LYS A 367 12.93 -11.60 -11.72
C LYS A 367 12.81 -11.02 -13.13
N MET A 368 11.90 -10.09 -13.32
CA MET A 368 11.56 -9.53 -14.63
C MET A 368 12.33 -8.24 -14.92
N ASN A 369 12.93 -7.59 -13.91
CA ASN A 369 13.59 -6.28 -14.00
C ASN A 369 12.67 -5.21 -14.63
N ILE A 370 11.49 -5.03 -14.04
CA ILE A 370 10.51 -4.06 -14.52
C ILE A 370 11.00 -2.64 -14.26
N ASP A 371 10.96 -1.79 -15.29
CA ASP A 371 11.32 -0.38 -15.24
C ASP A 371 10.10 0.51 -14.92
N ILE A 372 8.94 0.18 -15.51
CA ILE A 372 7.69 0.94 -15.40
C ILE A 372 6.53 0.02 -15.08
N MET A 373 5.74 0.40 -14.06
CA MET A 373 4.50 -0.27 -13.67
C MET A 373 3.31 0.66 -13.93
N LEU A 374 2.34 0.22 -14.72
CA LEU A 374 1.15 0.97 -15.08
C LEU A 374 -0.07 0.35 -14.38
N VAL A 375 -0.75 1.15 -13.56
CA VAL A 375 -1.74 0.67 -12.60
C VAL A 375 -3.11 1.32 -12.84
N PRO A 376 -3.99 0.72 -13.63
CA PRO A 376 -5.40 1.10 -13.65
C PRO A 376 -6.02 0.90 -12.27
N GLY A 377 -6.84 1.86 -11.81
CA GLY A 377 -7.51 1.79 -10.52
C GLY A 377 -8.89 2.41 -10.54
N ASN A 378 -9.75 1.92 -9.65
CA ASN A 378 -11.07 2.45 -9.40
C ASN A 378 -11.26 2.59 -7.89
N ASP A 379 -11.06 3.81 -7.40
CA ASP A 379 -11.15 4.13 -5.98
C ASP A 379 -12.55 4.65 -5.62
N TRP A 380 -12.73 5.05 -4.38
CA TRP A 380 -13.85 5.83 -3.90
C TRP A 380 -13.35 6.87 -2.89
N GLN A 381 -14.19 7.83 -2.55
CA GLN A 381 -13.76 9.04 -1.84
C GLN A 381 -13.05 8.76 -0.50
N GLU A 382 -13.52 7.77 0.25
CA GLU A 382 -13.00 7.48 1.58
C GLU A 382 -11.59 6.89 1.57
N ILE A 383 -11.18 6.20 0.47
CA ILE A 383 -9.84 5.64 0.35
C ILE A 383 -8.86 6.55 -0.41
N ALA A 384 -9.38 7.61 -1.04
CA ALA A 384 -8.53 8.58 -1.73
C ALA A 384 -7.98 9.64 -0.74
N PRO A 385 -6.69 10.01 -0.79
CA PRO A 385 -5.61 9.52 -1.68
C PRO A 385 -4.84 8.32 -1.11
N TYR A 386 -5.25 7.78 0.04
CA TYR A 386 -4.51 6.78 0.81
C TYR A 386 -4.10 5.57 -0.04
N HIS A 387 -5.03 5.01 -0.84
CA HIS A 387 -4.79 3.83 -1.66
C HIS A 387 -3.71 4.06 -2.73
N THR A 388 -3.63 5.27 -3.28
CA THR A 388 -2.56 5.65 -4.23
C THR A 388 -1.18 5.67 -3.56
N TYR A 389 -1.08 6.13 -2.31
CA TYR A 389 0.18 6.09 -1.55
C TYR A 389 0.54 4.67 -1.08
N VAL A 390 -0.44 3.82 -0.77
CA VAL A 390 -0.19 2.39 -0.52
C VAL A 390 0.48 1.75 -1.73
N ALA A 391 -0.06 1.99 -2.94
CA ALA A 391 0.54 1.49 -4.18
C ALA A 391 1.96 2.05 -4.41
N SER A 392 2.22 3.33 -4.08
CA SER A 392 3.55 3.95 -4.28
C SER A 392 4.65 3.31 -3.44
N ALA A 393 4.32 2.71 -2.30
CA ALA A 393 5.29 1.96 -1.49
C ALA A 393 5.90 0.79 -2.28
N ARG A 394 5.14 0.17 -3.20
CA ARG A 394 5.66 -0.89 -4.09
C ARG A 394 6.73 -0.37 -5.04
N ALA A 395 6.60 0.89 -5.52
CA ALA A 395 7.62 1.51 -6.35
C ALA A 395 8.96 1.61 -5.61
N ILE A 396 8.94 2.02 -4.33
CA ILE A 396 10.14 2.09 -3.50
C ILE A 396 10.71 0.71 -3.19
N GLU A 397 9.86 -0.27 -2.88
CA GLU A 397 10.28 -1.65 -2.58
C GLU A 397 10.95 -2.32 -3.76
N GLN A 398 10.31 -2.26 -4.92
CA GLN A 398 10.71 -3.02 -6.09
C GLN A 398 11.63 -2.23 -7.01
N GLY A 399 11.65 -0.91 -6.89
CA GLY A 399 12.53 -0.03 -7.64
C GLY A 399 12.05 0.30 -9.06
N PHE A 400 10.77 0.22 -9.35
CA PHE A 400 10.18 0.63 -10.63
C PHE A 400 9.57 2.04 -10.55
N ASN A 401 9.42 2.71 -11.69
CA ASN A 401 8.62 3.91 -11.83
C ASN A 401 7.14 3.52 -12.02
N MET A 402 6.20 4.31 -11.51
CA MET A 402 4.79 3.95 -11.52
C MET A 402 3.90 5.09 -11.99
N VAL A 403 2.88 4.78 -12.81
CA VAL A 403 1.69 5.63 -12.99
C VAL A 403 0.48 4.85 -12.51
N ARG A 404 -0.27 5.44 -11.59
CA ARG A 404 -1.59 4.96 -11.19
C ARG A 404 -2.65 5.88 -11.78
N ALA A 405 -3.54 5.32 -12.59
CA ALA A 405 -4.74 5.98 -13.11
C ALA A 405 -5.91 5.59 -12.22
N ALA A 406 -6.49 6.51 -11.46
CA ALA A 406 -7.56 6.21 -10.51
C ALA A 406 -8.82 7.01 -10.81
N SER A 407 -9.93 6.33 -11.10
CA SER A 407 -11.25 6.97 -11.05
C SER A 407 -11.62 7.26 -9.60
N ARG A 408 -12.38 8.33 -9.38
CA ARG A 408 -12.86 8.76 -8.06
C ARG A 408 -11.76 8.80 -6.99
N GLY A 409 -10.51 9.04 -7.40
CA GLY A 409 -9.34 9.02 -6.55
C GLY A 409 -8.27 10.02 -6.94
N LEU A 410 -7.04 9.73 -6.55
CA LEU A 410 -5.84 10.45 -6.94
C LEU A 410 -5.11 9.65 -8.02
N SER A 411 -5.19 10.08 -9.28
CA SER A 411 -4.25 9.63 -10.30
C SER A 411 -2.89 10.28 -10.04
N ALA A 412 -1.81 9.50 -10.06
CA ALA A 412 -0.48 10.02 -9.76
C ALA A 412 0.62 9.18 -10.40
N SER A 413 1.76 9.82 -10.64
CA SER A 413 2.99 9.15 -11.03
C SER A 413 4.09 9.34 -10.00
N PHE A 414 4.88 8.30 -9.83
CA PHE A 414 5.99 8.25 -8.88
C PHE A 414 7.22 7.65 -9.55
N ASN A 415 8.39 8.19 -9.24
CA ASN A 415 9.61 7.50 -9.60
C ASN A 415 9.91 6.35 -8.60
N TYR A 416 10.93 5.56 -8.88
CA TYR A 416 11.38 4.43 -8.06
C TYR A 416 11.86 4.82 -6.63
N LYS A 417 11.93 6.12 -6.32
CA LYS A 417 12.19 6.66 -4.97
C LYS A 417 10.89 7.06 -4.26
N GLY A 418 9.72 6.91 -4.89
CA GLY A 418 8.45 7.36 -4.36
C GLY A 418 8.23 8.87 -4.41
N GLN A 419 9.05 9.61 -5.16
CA GLN A 419 8.84 11.03 -5.39
C GLN A 419 7.69 11.21 -6.37
N LEU A 420 6.72 12.06 -6.00
CA LEU A 420 5.59 12.42 -6.82
C LEU A 420 6.05 13.26 -8.00
N LEU A 421 5.81 12.81 -9.24
CA LEU A 421 6.17 13.50 -10.47
C LEU A 421 5.00 14.30 -11.02
N SER A 422 3.82 13.72 -11.06
CA SER A 422 2.58 14.40 -11.47
C SER A 422 1.37 13.82 -10.73
N SER A 423 0.31 14.60 -10.61
CA SER A 423 -0.93 14.13 -9.99
C SER A 423 -2.16 14.87 -10.48
N MET A 424 -3.30 14.16 -10.48
CA MET A 424 -4.61 14.68 -10.87
C MET A 424 -5.66 14.11 -9.90
N ASN A 425 -6.28 14.98 -9.13
CA ASN A 425 -7.32 14.58 -8.19
C ASN A 425 -8.70 14.70 -8.82
N TYR A 426 -9.38 13.59 -8.98
CA TYR A 426 -10.72 13.49 -9.59
C TYR A 426 -11.75 14.49 -9.02
N TYR A 427 -11.68 14.77 -7.72
CA TYR A 427 -12.64 15.66 -7.06
C TYR A 427 -12.31 17.16 -7.21
N LYS A 428 -11.12 17.50 -7.75
CA LYS A 428 -10.61 18.88 -7.81
C LYS A 428 -10.41 19.41 -9.22
N THR A 429 -10.55 18.57 -10.25
CA THR A 429 -10.36 18.96 -11.65
C THR A 429 -11.45 18.40 -12.55
N GLU A 430 -11.64 19.01 -13.69
CA GLU A 430 -12.42 18.47 -14.82
C GLU A 430 -11.51 17.88 -15.91
N ASP A 431 -10.19 17.95 -15.74
CA ASP A 431 -9.25 17.33 -16.67
C ASP A 431 -9.44 15.81 -16.67
N LEU A 432 -9.32 15.23 -17.86
CA LEU A 432 -9.48 13.80 -18.05
C LEU A 432 -8.16 13.06 -18.33
N ILE A 433 -7.08 13.78 -18.62
CA ILE A 433 -5.80 13.21 -18.98
C ILE A 433 -4.73 13.71 -18.04
N LEU A 434 -4.05 12.80 -17.36
CA LEU A 434 -2.82 13.09 -16.63
C LEU A 434 -1.61 12.70 -17.47
N TYR A 435 -0.79 13.68 -17.81
CA TYR A 435 0.50 13.47 -18.46
C TYR A 435 1.59 13.34 -17.42
N SER A 436 2.46 12.35 -17.62
CA SER A 436 3.58 12.04 -16.72
C SER A 436 4.83 11.75 -17.53
N ASP A 437 5.89 12.53 -17.33
CA ASP A 437 7.20 12.24 -17.92
C ASP A 437 7.97 11.36 -16.92
N LEU A 438 8.03 10.05 -17.22
CA LEU A 438 8.62 9.02 -16.35
C LEU A 438 10.05 8.69 -16.76
N PRO A 439 10.98 8.48 -15.80
CA PRO A 439 12.24 7.85 -16.10
C PRO A 439 12.03 6.47 -16.75
N THR A 440 12.81 6.19 -17.81
CA THR A 440 12.70 4.94 -18.57
C THR A 440 13.34 3.74 -17.85
N LYS A 441 14.07 3.98 -16.76
CA LYS A 441 14.76 2.96 -15.97
C LYS A 441 14.37 2.97 -14.51
N GLY A 442 14.13 1.79 -13.97
CA GLY A 442 14.06 1.51 -12.57
C GLY A 442 15.43 1.21 -11.96
N LEU A 443 15.48 1.00 -10.65
CA LEU A 443 16.69 0.66 -9.92
C LEU A 443 16.44 -0.53 -9.00
N LYS A 444 17.16 -1.63 -9.18
CA LYS A 444 17.11 -2.77 -8.25
C LYS A 444 17.38 -2.33 -6.82
N THR A 445 16.55 -2.79 -5.90
CA THR A 445 16.65 -2.51 -4.47
C THR A 445 17.17 -3.74 -3.71
N ILE A 446 17.63 -3.55 -2.48
CA ILE A 446 18.01 -4.68 -1.61
C ILE A 446 16.78 -5.54 -1.31
N TYR A 447 15.63 -4.89 -1.01
CA TYR A 447 14.38 -5.62 -0.79
C TYR A 447 13.96 -6.44 -2.00
N SER A 448 14.08 -5.89 -3.22
CA SER A 448 13.72 -6.64 -4.44
C SER A 448 14.54 -7.92 -4.64
N VAL A 449 15.74 -7.99 -4.05
CA VAL A 449 16.63 -9.18 -4.12
C VAL A 449 16.39 -10.14 -2.96
N LEU A 450 16.25 -9.62 -1.73
CA LEU A 450 16.21 -10.42 -0.51
C LEU A 450 14.77 -10.67 0.01
N GLY A 451 13.76 -9.95 -0.52
CA GLY A 451 12.37 -10.07 -0.08
C GLY A 451 12.17 -9.72 1.40
N ASP A 452 11.33 -10.46 2.07
CA ASP A 452 10.90 -10.22 3.44
C ASP A 452 11.93 -10.66 4.51
N TYR A 453 13.23 -10.67 4.18
CA TYR A 453 14.29 -11.12 5.08
C TYR A 453 14.25 -10.41 6.45
N PHE A 454 13.86 -9.13 6.48
CA PHE A 454 13.80 -8.37 7.73
C PHE A 454 12.68 -8.86 8.66
N ALA A 455 11.52 -9.22 8.12
CA ALA A 455 10.45 -9.85 8.90
C ALA A 455 10.92 -11.20 9.47
N TRP A 456 11.63 -12.00 8.67
CA TRP A 456 12.23 -13.26 9.13
C TRP A 456 13.26 -13.06 10.23
N LEU A 457 14.10 -12.01 10.18
CA LEU A 457 15.03 -11.67 11.27
C LEU A 457 14.27 -11.35 12.56
N CYS A 458 13.15 -10.62 12.49
CA CYS A 458 12.30 -10.36 13.66
C CYS A 458 11.73 -11.66 14.25
N ILE A 459 11.31 -12.59 13.39
CA ILE A 459 10.80 -13.92 13.83
C ILE A 459 11.89 -14.72 14.53
N VAL A 460 13.08 -14.81 13.94
CA VAL A 460 14.24 -15.52 14.53
C VAL A 460 14.60 -14.91 15.88
N PHE A 461 14.64 -13.58 15.99
CA PHE A 461 14.87 -12.91 17.28
C PHE A 461 13.82 -13.33 18.32
N LEU A 462 12.54 -13.32 17.98
CA LEU A 462 11.49 -13.74 18.91
C LEU A 462 11.59 -15.21 19.32
N MET A 463 12.00 -16.10 18.41
CA MET A 463 12.23 -17.52 18.73
C MET A 463 13.39 -17.67 19.74
N ILE A 464 14.50 -16.96 19.52
CA ILE A 464 15.66 -16.99 20.43
C ILE A 464 15.26 -16.49 21.83
N ILE A 465 14.60 -15.32 21.90
CA ILE A 465 14.14 -14.75 23.17
C ILE A 465 13.16 -15.68 23.88
N SER A 466 12.25 -16.34 23.14
CA SER A 466 11.30 -17.30 23.70
C SER A 466 11.99 -18.54 24.25
N ALA A 467 13.00 -19.06 23.56
CA ALA A 467 13.79 -20.19 24.04
C ALA A 467 14.54 -19.85 25.36
N ILE A 468 15.14 -18.66 25.44
CA ILE A 468 15.80 -18.16 26.67
C ILE A 468 14.75 -18.01 27.79
N PHE A 469 13.57 -17.46 27.48
CA PHE A 469 12.49 -17.27 28.45
C PHE A 469 12.02 -18.60 29.06
N ILE A 470 11.86 -19.64 28.24
CA ILE A 470 11.46 -20.98 28.67
C ILE A 470 12.58 -21.59 29.58
N LYS A 471 13.84 -21.52 29.12
CA LYS A 471 14.99 -22.08 29.88
C LYS A 471 15.18 -21.43 31.25
N GLN A 472 14.79 -20.16 31.44
CA GLN A 472 14.87 -19.48 32.75
C GLN A 472 13.71 -19.86 33.69
N LYS A 473 12.69 -20.57 33.20
CA LYS A 473 11.51 -20.97 33.97
C LYS A 473 11.67 -22.36 34.59
N PHE A 474 12.57 -23.16 34.05
CA PHE A 474 12.99 -24.46 34.53
C PHE A 474 14.42 -24.37 35.15
#